data_73a081d6c161bcda8d14a134b627b1ee
#
_entry.id   73a081d6c161bcda8d14a134b627b1ee
#
_cell.length_a   1.000
_cell.length_b   1.000
_cell.length_c   1.000
_cell.angle_alpha   90.00
_cell.angle_beta   90.00
_cell.angle_gamma   90.00
#
_symmetry.space_group_name_H-M   'P 1'
#
loop_
_entity.id
_entity.type
_entity.pdbx_description
1 polymer ?
#
loop_
_entity_poly.entity_id
_entity_poly.type
_entity_poly.pdbx_seq_one_letter_code
_entity_poly.pdbx_strand_id
1 'polypeptide(L)'
;MQAKRPKAKTKRVARPAAFNLQVEFDREVDGRWIADIPALPGVMVYGRTRKQALAAVEALALRVIADLLEHGEAVPGEVKVSFAA
;
A
#
# COMPACT_ATOMS: atom_id res chain seq x y z
N MET A 1 9.25 1.56 34.12
CA MET A 1 9.38 1.16 33.78
C MET A 1 9.22 0.53 32.81
N GLN A 2 9.37 0.49 32.52
CA GLN A 2 9.42 -0.04 31.84
C GLN A 2 9.28 -0.75 31.13
N ALA A 3 9.55 -0.73 31.05
CA ALA A 3 9.57 -1.40 30.47
C ALA A 3 9.20 -2.11 29.82
N LYS A 4 9.21 -2.21 29.66
CA LYS A 4 8.97 -2.91 29.14
C LYS A 4 8.77 -3.33 28.13
N ARG A 5 9.09 -3.22 27.75
CA ARG A 5 9.04 -3.56 26.88
C ARG A 5 9.27 -4.43 26.29
N PRO A 6 9.63 -4.59 26.38
CA PRO A 6 9.91 -5.29 25.82
C PRO A 6 9.80 -6.25 25.42
N LYS A 7 10.02 -6.45 25.63
CA LYS A 7 9.90 -7.33 25.35
C LYS A 7 9.31 -7.81 24.41
N ALA A 8 8.97 -7.71 24.55
CA ALA A 8 8.27 -8.29 23.64
C ALA A 8 8.62 -8.12 22.33
N LYS A 9 9.04 -7.26 22.17
CA LYS A 9 9.49 -7.11 21.01
C LYS A 9 10.34 -8.16 20.63
N THR A 10 10.73 -8.84 21.45
CA THR A 10 11.60 -9.91 21.13
C THR A 10 11.00 -10.94 20.26
N LYS A 11 9.67 -11.03 20.29
CA LYS A 11 9.07 -11.99 19.47
C LYS A 11 8.90 -11.52 18.07
N ARG A 12 9.02 -10.26 17.87
CA ARG A 12 8.86 -9.73 16.58
C ARG A 12 10.18 -9.65 15.95
N VAL A 13 10.41 -10.38 14.95
CA VAL A 13 11.64 -10.37 14.22
C VAL A 13 11.49 -9.43 13.06
N ALA A 14 12.44 -8.54 12.91
CA ALA A 14 12.43 -7.65 11.76
C ALA A 14 12.61 -8.49 10.51
N ARG A 15 11.72 -8.36 9.57
CA ARG A 15 11.83 -9.10 8.34
C ARG A 15 11.41 -8.21 7.20
N PRO A 16 11.92 -8.48 6.02
CA PRO A 16 11.57 -7.68 4.86
C PRO A 16 10.07 -7.77 4.59
N ALA A 17 9.50 -6.66 4.23
CA ALA A 17 8.13 -6.61 3.78
C ALA A 17 8.13 -6.19 2.32
N ALA A 18 7.49 -6.98 1.48
CA ALA A 18 7.42 -6.68 0.06
C ALA A 18 5.97 -6.55 -0.35
N PHE A 19 5.68 -5.45 -1.02
CA PHE A 19 4.37 -5.20 -1.58
C PHE A 19 4.52 -5.15 -3.09
N ASN A 20 4.08 -6.20 -3.75
CA ASN A 20 4.11 -6.28 -5.20
C ASN A 20 2.68 -6.10 -5.65
N LEU A 21 2.37 -4.89 -6.11
CA LEU A 21 1.00 -4.48 -6.29
C LEU A 21 0.66 -4.36 -7.76
N GLN A 22 -0.34 -5.13 -8.17
CA GLN A 22 -0.85 -5.08 -9.52
C GLN A 22 -1.91 -4.01 -9.60
N VAL A 23 -1.76 -3.10 -10.55
CA VAL A 23 -2.74 -2.05 -10.80
C VAL A 23 -3.61 -2.48 -11.97
N GLU A 24 -4.91 -2.41 -11.77
CA GLU A 24 -5.87 -2.73 -12.81
C GLU A 24 -6.59 -1.46 -13.23
N PHE A 25 -6.89 -1.36 -14.51
CA PHE A 25 -7.55 -0.18 -15.07
C PHE A 25 -8.86 -0.56 -15.70
N ASP A 26 -9.79 0.38 -15.63
CA ASP A 26 -11.05 0.25 -16.32
C ASP A 26 -11.48 1.65 -16.75
N ARG A 27 -12.50 1.74 -17.57
CA ARG A 27 -13.03 3.03 -18.02
C ARG A 27 -14.51 3.11 -17.72
N GLU A 28 -14.88 4.28 -17.20
CA GLU A 28 -16.29 4.56 -17.01
C GLU A 28 -16.92 5.00 -18.32
N VAL A 29 -18.23 4.89 -18.38
CA VAL A 29 -18.93 5.32 -19.59
C VAL A 29 -18.71 6.79 -19.90
N ASP A 30 -18.44 7.60 -18.87
CA ASP A 30 -18.19 9.02 -19.09
C ASP A 30 -16.75 9.31 -19.47
N GLY A 31 -15.95 8.28 -19.67
CA GLY A 31 -14.58 8.44 -20.14
C GLY A 31 -13.53 8.53 -19.08
N ARG A 32 -13.92 8.58 -17.81
CA ARG A 32 -12.92 8.59 -16.75
C ARG A 32 -12.26 7.23 -16.64
N TRP A 33 -11.02 7.26 -16.22
CA TRP A 33 -10.28 6.04 -15.94
C TRP A 33 -10.43 5.70 -14.47
N ILE A 34 -10.48 4.41 -14.20
CA ILE A 34 -10.45 3.89 -12.84
C ILE A 34 -9.17 3.09 -12.72
N ALA A 35 -8.46 3.30 -11.64
CA ALA A 35 -7.32 2.45 -11.29
C ALA A 35 -7.57 1.87 -9.92
N ASP A 36 -7.37 0.57 -9.78
CA ASP A 36 -7.53 -0.04 -8.47
C ASP A 36 -6.43 -1.07 -8.24
N ILE A 37 -6.22 -1.39 -7.00
CA ILE A 37 -5.24 -2.38 -6.59
C ILE A 37 -5.99 -3.42 -5.78
N PRO A 38 -6.36 -4.54 -6.40
CA PRO A 38 -7.18 -5.54 -5.72
C PRO A 38 -6.57 -6.07 -4.43
N ALA A 39 -5.24 -6.09 -4.36
CA ALA A 39 -4.55 -6.57 -3.17
C ALA A 39 -4.74 -5.67 -1.96
N LEU A 40 -5.16 -4.42 -2.17
CA LEU A 40 -5.40 -3.47 -1.10
C LEU A 40 -6.85 -3.03 -1.15
N PRO A 41 -7.73 -3.67 -0.37
CA PRO A 41 -9.15 -3.36 -0.43
C PRO A 41 -9.41 -1.88 -0.20
N GLY A 42 -10.27 -1.31 -1.03
CA GLY A 42 -10.61 0.09 -0.93
C GLY A 42 -9.68 1.04 -1.66
N VAL A 43 -8.59 0.53 -2.24
CA VAL A 43 -7.66 1.38 -2.96
C VAL A 43 -8.09 1.45 -4.42
N MET A 44 -8.88 2.47 -4.73
CA MET A 44 -9.41 2.70 -6.05
C MET A 44 -9.54 4.20 -6.25
N VAL A 45 -9.16 4.69 -7.40
CA VAL A 45 -9.22 6.11 -7.70
C VAL A 45 -9.68 6.33 -9.13
N TYR A 46 -10.14 7.55 -9.42
CA TYR A 46 -10.47 7.98 -10.75
C TYR A 46 -9.42 8.95 -11.25
N GLY A 47 -9.27 9.01 -12.55
CA GLY A 47 -8.44 10.00 -13.20
C GLY A 47 -8.98 10.31 -14.57
N ARG A 48 -8.61 11.45 -15.11
CA ARG A 48 -9.03 11.82 -16.46
C ARG A 48 -8.24 11.06 -17.49
N THR A 49 -7.03 10.70 -17.17
CA THR A 49 -6.18 9.93 -18.07
C THR A 49 -5.69 8.70 -17.30
N ARG A 50 -5.24 7.71 -18.06
CA ARG A 50 -4.67 6.53 -17.44
C ARG A 50 -3.47 6.89 -16.57
N LYS A 51 -2.64 7.82 -17.05
CA LYS A 51 -1.45 8.24 -16.31
C LYS A 51 -1.83 8.92 -15.00
N GLN A 52 -2.86 9.77 -15.02
CA GLN A 52 -3.31 10.42 -13.80
C GLN A 52 -3.87 9.41 -12.81
N ALA A 53 -4.66 8.46 -13.29
CA ALA A 53 -5.22 7.45 -12.43
C ALA A 53 -4.12 6.59 -11.82
N LEU A 54 -3.11 6.26 -12.60
CA LEU A 54 -1.98 5.49 -12.10
C LEU A 54 -1.26 6.24 -10.98
N ALA A 55 -0.92 7.50 -11.21
CA ALA A 55 -0.22 8.28 -10.20
C ALA A 55 -1.05 8.40 -8.94
N ALA A 56 -2.35 8.61 -9.08
CA ALA A 56 -3.22 8.78 -7.93
C ALA A 56 -3.38 7.48 -7.14
N VAL A 57 -3.48 6.35 -7.81
CA VAL A 57 -3.64 5.08 -7.09
C VAL A 57 -2.34 4.68 -6.41
N GLU A 58 -1.21 4.99 -7.03
CA GLU A 58 0.08 4.72 -6.37
C GLU A 58 0.22 5.57 -5.12
N ALA A 59 -0.15 6.84 -5.19
CA ALA A 59 -0.09 7.70 -4.02
C ALA A 59 -0.99 7.19 -2.90
N LEU A 60 -2.21 6.78 -3.25
CA LEU A 60 -3.13 6.24 -2.25
C LEU A 60 -2.58 4.96 -1.64
N ALA A 61 -2.03 4.08 -2.47
CA ALA A 61 -1.47 2.82 -1.97
C ALA A 61 -0.32 3.07 -1.00
N LEU A 62 0.53 4.05 -1.31
CA LEU A 62 1.65 4.35 -0.43
C LEU A 62 1.17 4.90 0.91
N ARG A 63 0.09 5.68 0.91
CA ARG A 63 -0.50 6.14 2.16
C ARG A 63 -1.06 4.99 2.98
N VAL A 64 -1.70 4.04 2.32
CA VAL A 64 -2.23 2.86 3.00
C VAL A 64 -1.10 2.02 3.58
N ILE A 65 -0.02 1.84 2.82
CA ILE A 65 1.13 1.09 3.30
C ILE A 65 1.77 1.80 4.50
N ALA A 66 1.89 3.13 4.42
CA ALA A 66 2.43 3.89 5.54
C ALA A 66 1.59 3.67 6.79
N ASP A 67 0.27 3.67 6.63
CA ASP A 67 -0.64 3.45 7.75
C ASP A 67 -0.47 2.04 8.33
N LEU A 68 -0.32 1.06 7.46
CA LEU A 68 -0.10 -0.31 7.90
C LEU A 68 1.20 -0.44 8.70
N LEU A 69 2.24 0.25 8.25
CA LEU A 69 3.51 0.19 8.97
C LEU A 69 3.44 0.92 10.30
N GLU A 70 2.70 2.02 10.35
CA GLU A 70 2.59 2.78 11.59
C GLU A 70 1.75 2.07 12.64
N HIS A 71 0.74 1.36 12.19
CA HIS A 71 -0.23 0.74 13.12
C HIS A 71 -0.14 -0.78 13.10
N GLY A 72 0.71 -1.33 12.26
CA GLY A 72 0.85 -2.76 12.17
C GLY A 72 1.68 -3.31 13.30
N GLU A 73 1.63 -4.60 13.44
CA GLU A 73 2.39 -5.27 14.48
C GLU A 73 3.74 -5.74 14.00
N ALA A 74 3.96 -5.77 12.71
CA ALA A 74 5.22 -6.21 12.17
C ALA A 74 6.22 -5.07 12.20
N VAL A 75 7.46 -5.39 12.42
CA VAL A 75 8.53 -4.42 12.37
C VAL A 75 9.42 -4.84 11.22
N PRO A 76 9.23 -4.26 10.04
CA PRO A 76 10.02 -4.69 8.89
C PRO A 76 11.44 -4.17 9.00
N GLY A 77 12.38 -5.00 8.62
CA GLY A 77 13.75 -4.57 8.50
C GLY A 77 13.97 -3.84 7.19
N GLU A 78 13.15 -4.14 6.19
CA GLU A 78 13.27 -3.54 4.88
C GLU A 78 11.90 -3.54 4.24
N VAL A 79 11.53 -2.45 3.61
CA VAL A 79 10.24 -2.36 2.94
C VAL A 79 10.50 -2.11 1.46
N LYS A 80 9.91 -2.94 0.62
CA LYS A 80 9.97 -2.76 -0.82
C LYS A 80 8.58 -2.67 -1.36
N VAL A 81 8.36 -1.70 -2.24
CA VAL A 81 7.07 -1.53 -2.89
C VAL A 81 7.30 -1.46 -4.38
N SER A 82 6.55 -2.23 -5.13
CA SER A 82 6.58 -2.14 -6.57
C SER A 82 5.17 -2.17 -7.12
N PHE A 83 4.98 -1.49 -8.21
CA PHE A 83 3.70 -1.44 -8.89
C PHE A 83 3.89 -1.97 -10.30
N ALA A 84 2.94 -2.80 -10.73
CA ALA A 84 2.90 -3.28 -12.10
C ALA A 84 1.55 -2.87 -12.67
N ALA A 85 1.57 -2.22 -13.82
CA ALA A 85 0.33 -1.72 -14.41
C ALA A 85 0.12 -2.28 -15.82
#